data_44262f3c09fd2af403268a90fe2d6bd4
#
_entry.id   44262f3c09fd2af403268a90fe2d6bd4
#
_cell.length_a   1.000
_cell.length_b   1.000
_cell.length_c   1.000
_cell.angle_alpha   90.00
_cell.angle_beta   90.00
_cell.angle_gamma   90.00
#
_symmetry.space_group_name_H-M   'P 1'
#
loop_
_entity.id
_entity.type
_entity.pdbx_description
1 polymer ?
#
loop_
_entity_poly.entity_id
_entity_poly.type
_entity_poly.pdbx_seq_one_letter_code
_entity_poly.pdbx_strand_id
1 'polypeptide(L)'
;MTTMNKFRVALAAAALTFTTATASMAQTAAPLKIGYTSVEYVLSQMPESKQIESQLKDYSTQLKNQLDAKQNDFRTKLEAYQKGGATMPDPVKADKEKELQNLQQSMQEFQQNAEASLQQKQQALLKPALDKLQKNIDAVADENGFTYILNSDGASPVLLHGPKDGDVSDLILKKMGITPGAAAPAAKVTTPAATPPSAVPAAATKTKTKTKK
;
A
#
# COMPACT_ATOMS: atom_id res chain seq x y z
N MET A 1 -75.51 46.81 20.23
CA MET A 1 -74.96 45.65 19.48
C MET A 1 -73.58 45.96 18.83
N THR A 2 -72.71 46.75 19.44
CA THR A 2 -71.45 47.24 18.81
C THR A 2 -70.16 46.88 19.56
N THR A 3 -70.27 46.21 20.68
CA THR A 3 -69.09 45.83 21.49
C THR A 3 -68.56 44.43 21.21
N MET A 4 -69.33 43.56 20.60
CA MET A 4 -68.98 42.17 20.34
C MET A 4 -68.07 41.96 19.09
N ASN A 5 -68.05 42.91 18.13
CA ASN A 5 -67.21 42.86 16.95
C ASN A 5 -65.77 43.32 17.23
N LYS A 6 -65.52 44.17 18.20
CA LYS A 6 -64.15 44.64 18.54
C LYS A 6 -63.34 43.57 19.21
N PHE A 7 -63.93 42.65 19.97
CA PHE A 7 -63.29 41.54 20.61
C PHE A 7 -62.88 40.45 19.61
N ARG A 8 -63.68 40.22 18.56
CA ARG A 8 -63.37 39.25 17.51
C ARG A 8 -62.26 39.72 16.60
N VAL A 9 -62.15 41.00 16.33
CA VAL A 9 -61.04 41.58 15.52
C VAL A 9 -59.72 41.59 16.32
N ALA A 10 -59.78 41.83 17.66
CA ALA A 10 -58.60 41.78 18.51
C ALA A 10 -58.01 40.33 18.64
N LEU A 11 -58.90 39.29 18.65
CA LEU A 11 -58.44 37.90 18.71
C LEU A 11 -57.86 37.45 17.39
N ALA A 12 -58.32 37.93 16.25
CA ALA A 12 -57.74 37.57 14.91
C ALA A 12 -56.42 38.29 14.69
N ALA A 13 -56.16 39.45 15.21
CA ALA A 13 -54.86 40.15 15.12
C ALA A 13 -53.79 39.51 16.01
N ALA A 14 -54.18 38.95 17.17
CA ALA A 14 -53.24 38.23 18.05
C ALA A 14 -52.80 36.86 17.49
N ALA A 15 -53.61 36.19 16.65
CA ALA A 15 -53.27 34.92 16.02
C ALA A 15 -52.29 35.09 14.83
N LEU A 16 -52.26 36.25 14.18
CA LEU A 16 -51.33 36.48 13.03
C LEU A 16 -49.91 36.85 13.45
N THR A 17 -49.67 37.26 14.69
CA THR A 17 -48.33 37.65 15.16
C THR A 17 -47.54 36.49 15.76
N PHE A 18 -48.16 35.30 15.97
CA PHE A 18 -47.48 34.17 16.59
C PHE A 18 -46.86 33.18 15.57
N THR A 19 -47.04 33.40 14.26
CA THR A 19 -46.58 32.49 13.21
C THR A 19 -45.22 32.86 12.57
N THR A 20 -44.56 33.96 13.02
CA THR A 20 -43.29 34.39 12.40
C THR A 20 -42.05 34.12 13.25
N ALA A 21 -42.16 33.42 14.39
CA ALA A 21 -41.03 33.17 15.29
C ALA A 21 -40.33 31.82 15.08
N THR A 22 -40.73 31.03 14.05
CA THR A 22 -39.99 29.78 13.69
C THR A 22 -39.00 29.97 12.54
N ALA A 23 -38.58 31.23 12.30
CA ALA A 23 -37.56 31.52 11.32
C ALA A 23 -36.17 31.20 11.89
N SER A 24 -35.57 30.14 11.35
CA SER A 24 -34.14 30.02 11.14
C SER A 24 -33.25 29.78 12.37
N MET A 25 -33.41 28.63 12.99
CA MET A 25 -32.21 27.89 13.39
C MET A 25 -31.62 27.23 12.11
N ALA A 26 -31.27 28.02 11.12
CA ALA A 26 -30.28 27.60 10.14
C ALA A 26 -29.00 27.42 10.97
N GLN A 27 -28.74 26.18 11.39
CA GLN A 27 -27.45 25.79 11.88
C GLN A 27 -26.47 26.18 10.76
N THR A 28 -25.74 27.27 10.97
CA THR A 28 -24.52 27.55 10.22
C THR A 28 -23.57 26.45 10.59
N ALA A 29 -23.71 25.29 9.89
CA ALA A 29 -22.68 24.28 9.93
C ALA A 29 -21.38 24.99 9.55
N ALA A 30 -20.42 24.99 10.45
CA ALA A 30 -19.12 25.56 10.16
C ALA A 30 -18.66 24.99 8.81
N PRO A 31 -18.12 25.82 7.92
CA PRO A 31 -17.73 25.36 6.57
C PRO A 31 -16.81 24.16 6.71
N LEU A 32 -17.19 23.06 6.06
CA LEU A 32 -16.45 21.81 6.08
C LEU A 32 -15.07 22.04 5.44
N LYS A 33 -14.01 22.01 6.23
CA LYS A 33 -12.64 22.19 5.75
C LYS A 33 -12.03 20.83 5.48
N ILE A 34 -11.73 20.54 4.20
CA ILE A 34 -11.12 19.29 3.75
C ILE A 34 -9.70 19.58 3.29
N GLY A 35 -8.73 18.85 3.83
CA GLY A 35 -7.37 18.82 3.38
C GLY A 35 -7.03 17.47 2.72
N TYR A 36 -5.85 17.38 2.16
CA TYR A 36 -5.32 16.11 1.66
C TYR A 36 -3.80 16.05 1.88
N THR A 37 -3.28 14.84 1.90
CA THR A 37 -1.86 14.57 2.05
C THR A 37 -1.44 13.36 1.22
N SER A 38 -0.21 13.37 0.77
CA SER A 38 0.48 12.22 0.21
C SER A 38 1.19 11.48 1.34
N VAL A 39 0.61 10.37 1.79
CA VAL A 39 1.21 9.53 2.85
C VAL A 39 2.56 8.97 2.39
N GLU A 40 2.67 8.56 1.12
CA GLU A 40 3.91 8.04 0.54
C GLU A 40 5.00 9.13 0.52
N TYR A 41 4.65 10.34 0.10
CA TYR A 41 5.58 11.47 0.13
C TYR A 41 6.07 11.75 1.55
N VAL A 42 5.16 11.87 2.52
CA VAL A 42 5.55 12.14 3.92
C VAL A 42 6.43 11.03 4.47
N LEU A 43 6.05 9.75 4.27
CA LEU A 43 6.87 8.61 4.71
C LEU A 43 8.26 8.63 4.07
N SER A 44 8.37 8.96 2.77
CA SER A 44 9.66 9.02 2.08
C SER A 44 10.62 10.08 2.65
N GLN A 45 10.06 11.15 3.23
CA GLN A 45 10.83 12.23 3.87
C GLN A 45 11.23 11.90 5.32
N MET A 46 10.60 10.90 5.93
CA MET A 46 10.90 10.52 7.31
C MET A 46 12.26 9.82 7.42
N PRO A 47 13.09 10.16 8.43
CA PRO A 47 14.37 9.49 8.64
C PRO A 47 14.23 7.99 8.93
N GLU A 48 13.11 7.58 9.52
CA GLU A 48 12.77 6.19 9.78
C GLU A 48 12.68 5.35 8.50
N SER A 49 12.30 5.94 7.37
CA SER A 49 12.17 5.22 6.08
C SER A 49 13.50 4.62 5.62
N LYS A 50 14.61 5.36 5.78
CA LYS A 50 15.94 4.84 5.45
C LYS A 50 16.35 3.66 6.35
N GLN A 51 15.97 3.72 7.63
CA GLN A 51 16.23 2.63 8.57
C GLN A 51 15.39 1.40 8.24
N ILE A 52 14.12 1.60 7.87
CA ILE A 52 13.22 0.52 7.45
C ILE A 52 13.77 -0.15 6.19
N GLU A 53 14.16 0.64 5.20
CA GLU A 53 14.75 0.14 3.95
C GLU A 53 16.03 -0.68 4.20
N SER A 54 16.94 -0.16 5.04
CA SER A 54 18.16 -0.87 5.41
C SER A 54 17.84 -2.19 6.12
N GLN A 55 16.96 -2.19 7.12
CA GLN A 55 16.58 -3.40 7.85
C GLN A 55 15.88 -4.44 6.98
N LEU A 56 15.06 -4.01 6.01
CA LEU A 56 14.43 -4.92 5.06
C LEU A 56 15.47 -5.54 4.11
N LYS A 57 16.42 -4.73 3.65
CA LYS A 57 17.53 -5.21 2.80
C LYS A 57 18.39 -6.23 3.54
N ASP A 58 18.76 -5.94 4.79
CA ASP A 58 19.56 -6.85 5.61
C ASP A 58 18.82 -8.15 5.86
N TYR A 59 17.53 -8.08 6.19
CA TYR A 59 16.68 -9.25 6.40
C TYR A 59 16.52 -10.09 5.11
N SER A 60 16.29 -9.44 3.97
CA SER A 60 16.23 -10.11 2.66
C SER A 60 17.55 -10.81 2.33
N THR A 61 18.68 -10.16 2.60
CA THR A 61 20.01 -10.75 2.42
C THR A 61 20.22 -11.97 3.32
N GLN A 62 19.78 -11.91 4.57
CA GLN A 62 19.84 -13.03 5.50
C GLN A 62 19.02 -14.23 4.98
N LEU A 63 17.79 -14.01 4.51
CA LEU A 63 16.94 -15.07 3.95
C LEU A 63 17.58 -15.67 2.70
N LYS A 64 18.15 -14.84 1.81
CA LYS A 64 18.86 -15.30 0.64
C LYS A 64 20.04 -16.19 1.01
N ASN A 65 20.89 -15.78 1.95
CA ASN A 65 22.04 -16.55 2.39
C ASN A 65 21.64 -17.92 2.97
N GLN A 66 20.52 -17.99 3.69
CA GLN A 66 19.97 -19.24 4.21
C GLN A 66 19.50 -20.16 3.08
N LEU A 67 18.85 -19.60 2.05
CA LEU A 67 18.44 -20.37 0.87
C LEU A 67 19.65 -20.90 0.10
N ASP A 68 20.65 -20.04 -0.12
CA ASP A 68 21.90 -20.41 -0.80
C ASP A 68 22.64 -21.53 -0.04
N ALA A 69 22.65 -21.50 1.29
CA ALA A 69 23.22 -22.56 2.11
C ALA A 69 22.49 -23.90 1.91
N LYS A 70 21.16 -23.87 1.91
CA LYS A 70 20.33 -25.08 1.64
C LYS A 70 20.55 -25.62 0.23
N GLN A 71 20.67 -24.76 -0.77
CA GLN A 71 20.96 -25.16 -2.15
C GLN A 71 22.35 -25.78 -2.29
N ASN A 72 23.35 -25.24 -1.60
CA ASN A 72 24.71 -25.80 -1.57
C ASN A 72 24.74 -27.17 -0.89
N ASP A 73 24.02 -27.33 0.22
CA ASP A 73 23.90 -28.64 0.90
C ASP A 73 23.25 -29.69 -0.03
N PHE A 74 22.12 -29.30 -0.66
CA PHE A 74 21.44 -30.16 -1.63
C PHE A 74 22.38 -30.58 -2.76
N ARG A 75 23.12 -29.64 -3.37
CA ARG A 75 24.07 -29.94 -4.46
C ARG A 75 25.17 -30.88 -4.00
N THR A 76 25.76 -30.63 -2.82
CA THR A 76 26.83 -31.49 -2.27
C THR A 76 26.32 -32.91 -2.03
N LYS A 77 25.14 -33.07 -1.46
CA LYS A 77 24.54 -34.38 -1.23
C LYS A 77 24.17 -35.10 -2.52
N LEU A 78 23.64 -34.36 -3.51
CA LEU A 78 23.34 -34.91 -4.83
C LEU A 78 24.60 -35.39 -5.55
N GLU A 79 25.68 -34.63 -5.53
CA GLU A 79 26.98 -35.04 -6.08
C GLU A 79 27.53 -36.29 -5.39
N ALA A 80 27.46 -36.34 -4.06
CA ALA A 80 27.88 -37.53 -3.31
C ALA A 80 27.02 -38.76 -3.65
N TYR A 81 25.72 -38.59 -3.82
CA TYR A 81 24.80 -39.64 -4.23
C TYR A 81 25.14 -40.14 -5.64
N GLN A 82 25.38 -39.23 -6.61
CA GLN A 82 25.73 -39.59 -7.99
C GLN A 82 27.06 -40.34 -8.09
N LYS A 83 28.06 -39.89 -7.32
CA LYS A 83 29.38 -40.53 -7.31
C LYS A 83 29.37 -41.91 -6.64
N GLY A 84 28.60 -42.09 -5.60
CA GLY A 84 28.57 -43.34 -4.83
C GLY A 84 27.42 -44.28 -5.21
N GLY A 85 26.44 -43.85 -5.98
CA GLY A 85 25.15 -44.52 -6.18
C GLY A 85 25.27 -45.94 -6.80
N ALA A 86 26.27 -46.18 -7.61
CA ALA A 86 26.51 -47.51 -8.22
C ALA A 86 27.05 -48.57 -7.23
N THR A 87 27.65 -48.12 -6.12
CA THR A 87 28.30 -48.99 -5.12
C THR A 87 27.59 -49.00 -3.78
N MET A 88 26.54 -48.18 -3.63
CA MET A 88 25.75 -48.09 -2.38
C MET A 88 24.83 -49.31 -2.22
N PRO A 89 24.72 -49.91 -1.01
CA PRO A 89 23.67 -50.87 -0.69
C PRO A 89 22.28 -50.24 -0.85
N ASP A 90 21.29 -51.02 -1.31
CA ASP A 90 19.92 -50.53 -1.57
C ASP A 90 19.28 -49.76 -0.39
N PRO A 91 19.40 -50.17 0.89
CA PRO A 91 18.87 -49.38 1.99
C PRO A 91 19.48 -47.99 2.13
N VAL A 92 20.82 -47.88 1.93
CA VAL A 92 21.55 -46.62 2.01
C VAL A 92 21.16 -45.70 0.86
N LYS A 93 20.95 -46.27 -0.33
CA LYS A 93 20.48 -45.54 -1.50
C LYS A 93 19.09 -44.94 -1.26
N ALA A 94 18.16 -45.75 -0.75
CA ALA A 94 16.80 -45.29 -0.40
C ALA A 94 16.80 -44.16 0.65
N ASP A 95 17.67 -44.26 1.67
CA ASP A 95 17.83 -43.20 2.67
C ASP A 95 18.35 -41.90 2.08
N LYS A 96 19.34 -41.99 1.16
CA LYS A 96 19.87 -40.80 0.48
C LYS A 96 18.88 -40.16 -0.47
N GLU A 97 18.08 -40.94 -1.19
CA GLU A 97 16.98 -40.42 -2.02
C GLU A 97 15.95 -39.69 -1.18
N LYS A 98 15.55 -40.25 -0.06
CA LYS A 98 14.63 -39.64 0.89
C LYS A 98 15.19 -38.33 1.49
N GLU A 99 16.47 -38.31 1.83
CA GLU A 99 17.18 -37.14 2.32
C GLU A 99 17.14 -36.00 1.28
N LEU A 100 17.43 -36.30 0.01
CA LEU A 100 17.39 -35.35 -1.09
C LEU A 100 15.96 -34.80 -1.35
N GLN A 101 14.95 -35.68 -1.31
CA GLN A 101 13.55 -35.29 -1.45
C GLN A 101 13.12 -34.35 -0.29
N ASN A 102 13.45 -34.71 0.95
CA ASN A 102 13.15 -33.87 2.11
C ASN A 102 13.83 -32.49 2.03
N LEU A 103 15.06 -32.45 1.55
CA LEU A 103 15.79 -31.18 1.40
C LEU A 103 15.19 -30.33 0.31
N GLN A 104 14.75 -30.92 -0.82
CA GLN A 104 14.03 -30.22 -1.88
C GLN A 104 12.70 -29.64 -1.39
N GLN A 105 11.93 -30.42 -0.65
CA GLN A 105 10.69 -29.93 -0.04
C GLN A 105 10.96 -28.79 0.95
N SER A 106 11.97 -28.96 1.82
CA SER A 106 12.37 -27.93 2.78
C SER A 106 12.79 -26.62 2.13
N MET A 107 13.42 -26.66 0.95
CA MET A 107 13.75 -25.45 0.20
C MET A 107 12.50 -24.75 -0.36
N GLN A 108 11.53 -25.51 -0.88
CA GLN A 108 10.26 -24.94 -1.36
C GLN A 108 9.47 -24.29 -0.22
N GLU A 109 9.35 -25.00 0.91
CA GLU A 109 8.70 -24.45 2.11
C GLU A 109 9.42 -23.22 2.64
N PHE A 110 10.74 -23.21 2.63
CA PHE A 110 11.54 -22.07 3.04
C PHE A 110 11.29 -20.85 2.15
N GLN A 111 11.22 -21.02 0.82
CA GLN A 111 10.93 -19.91 -0.11
C GLN A 111 9.58 -19.27 0.18
N GLN A 112 8.52 -20.07 0.35
CA GLN A 112 7.18 -19.58 0.67
C GLN A 112 7.16 -18.85 2.03
N ASN A 113 7.80 -19.44 3.05
CA ASN A 113 7.89 -18.85 4.37
C ASN A 113 8.74 -17.58 4.39
N ALA A 114 9.78 -17.49 3.56
CA ALA A 114 10.63 -16.32 3.44
C ALA A 114 9.86 -15.10 2.89
N GLU A 115 9.02 -15.32 1.87
CA GLU A 115 8.16 -14.26 1.32
C GLU A 115 7.17 -13.75 2.37
N ALA A 116 6.48 -14.66 3.06
CA ALA A 116 5.54 -14.29 4.13
C ALA A 116 6.26 -13.56 5.28
N SER A 117 7.45 -14.04 5.67
CA SER A 117 8.25 -13.41 6.72
C SER A 117 8.75 -12.02 6.33
N LEU A 118 9.10 -11.80 5.07
CA LEU A 118 9.50 -10.48 4.56
C LEU A 118 8.33 -9.50 4.62
N GLN A 119 7.13 -9.92 4.21
CA GLN A 119 5.92 -9.10 4.32
C GLN A 119 5.58 -8.75 5.77
N GLN A 120 5.65 -9.73 6.68
CA GLN A 120 5.43 -9.49 8.11
C GLN A 120 6.47 -8.52 8.68
N LYS A 121 7.75 -8.68 8.32
CA LYS A 121 8.82 -7.78 8.74
C LYS A 121 8.57 -6.36 8.24
N GLN A 122 8.15 -6.20 6.99
CA GLN A 122 7.80 -4.91 6.41
C GLN A 122 6.66 -4.23 7.19
N GLN A 123 5.58 -4.95 7.44
CA GLN A 123 4.45 -4.41 8.21
C GLN A 123 4.87 -4.02 9.63
N ALA A 124 5.66 -4.86 10.31
CA ALA A 124 6.15 -4.59 11.66
C ALA A 124 7.04 -3.35 11.73
N LEU A 125 7.87 -3.11 10.70
CA LEU A 125 8.73 -1.94 10.62
C LEU A 125 7.97 -0.67 10.22
N LEU A 126 6.96 -0.78 9.35
CA LEU A 126 6.16 0.37 8.91
C LEU A 126 5.18 0.83 9.98
N LYS A 127 4.65 -0.08 10.79
CA LYS A 127 3.63 0.26 11.79
C LYS A 127 4.01 1.44 12.69
N PRO A 128 5.17 1.48 13.37
CA PRO A 128 5.51 2.61 14.24
C PRO A 128 5.67 3.93 13.47
N ALA A 129 6.14 3.89 12.22
CA ALA A 129 6.23 5.07 11.37
C ALA A 129 4.84 5.59 10.97
N LEU A 130 3.92 4.71 10.62
CA LEU A 130 2.54 5.05 10.32
C LEU A 130 1.80 5.58 11.56
N ASP A 131 1.99 4.97 12.73
CA ASP A 131 1.40 5.45 14.00
C ASP A 131 1.90 6.86 14.34
N LYS A 132 3.20 7.14 14.11
CA LYS A 132 3.78 8.48 14.29
C LYS A 132 3.20 9.48 13.28
N LEU A 133 3.08 9.07 12.01
CA LEU A 133 2.48 9.90 10.97
C LEU A 133 1.02 10.24 11.31
N GLN A 134 0.21 9.24 11.68
CA GLN A 134 -1.19 9.45 12.03
C GLN A 134 -1.36 10.47 13.16
N LYS A 135 -0.58 10.37 14.23
CA LYS A 135 -0.60 11.35 15.33
C LYS A 135 -0.31 12.78 14.86
N ASN A 136 0.60 12.95 13.89
CA ASN A 136 0.90 14.28 13.37
C ASN A 136 -0.17 14.79 12.39
N ILE A 137 -0.81 13.87 11.64
CA ILE A 137 -1.99 14.21 10.81
C ILE A 137 -3.11 14.72 11.70
N ASP A 138 -3.44 14.01 12.79
CA ASP A 138 -4.48 14.39 13.73
C ASP A 138 -4.17 15.77 14.36
N ALA A 139 -2.93 15.98 14.81
CA ALA A 139 -2.52 17.26 15.37
C ALA A 139 -2.61 18.41 14.36
N VAL A 140 -2.23 18.20 13.10
CA VAL A 140 -2.36 19.21 12.03
C VAL A 140 -3.83 19.47 11.71
N ALA A 141 -4.68 18.46 11.71
CA ALA A 141 -6.11 18.59 11.50
C ALA A 141 -6.74 19.49 12.58
N ASP A 142 -6.48 19.17 13.84
CA ASP A 142 -7.00 19.89 14.99
C ASP A 142 -6.51 21.36 15.02
N GLU A 143 -5.22 21.60 14.85
CA GLU A 143 -4.61 22.92 14.89
C GLU A 143 -5.06 23.85 13.76
N ASN A 144 -5.37 23.28 12.59
CA ASN A 144 -5.75 24.06 11.41
C ASN A 144 -7.26 23.97 11.09
N GLY A 145 -8.04 23.29 11.93
CA GLY A 145 -9.49 23.19 11.78
C GLY A 145 -9.95 22.38 10.57
N PHE A 146 -9.17 21.38 10.15
CA PHE A 146 -9.61 20.45 9.11
C PHE A 146 -10.59 19.44 9.69
N THR A 147 -11.71 19.26 9.01
CA THR A 147 -12.70 18.22 9.38
C THR A 147 -12.29 16.86 8.85
N TYR A 148 -11.65 16.84 7.68
CA TYR A 148 -11.12 15.63 7.04
C TYR A 148 -9.77 15.92 6.39
N ILE A 149 -8.85 14.96 6.47
CA ILE A 149 -7.65 14.92 5.66
C ILE A 149 -7.70 13.62 4.87
N LEU A 150 -7.71 13.73 3.54
CA LEU A 150 -7.81 12.60 2.61
C LEU A 150 -6.42 12.17 2.14
N ASN A 151 -6.23 10.87 1.90
CA ASN A 151 -5.01 10.40 1.25
C ASN A 151 -5.11 10.58 -0.27
N SER A 152 -4.10 11.20 -0.87
CA SER A 152 -3.99 11.40 -2.32
C SER A 152 -3.21 10.31 -3.03
N ASP A 153 -2.64 9.35 -2.28
CA ASP A 153 -1.80 8.28 -2.82
C ASP A 153 -2.51 6.94 -2.89
N GLY A 154 -1.82 5.96 -3.49
CA GLY A 154 -2.17 4.55 -3.49
C GLY A 154 -2.68 4.07 -4.84
N ALA A 155 -2.91 2.76 -4.93
CA ALA A 155 -3.43 2.09 -6.12
C ALA A 155 -4.85 2.56 -6.49
N SER A 156 -5.58 3.16 -5.54
CA SER A 156 -6.90 3.74 -5.74
C SER A 156 -6.98 5.04 -4.92
N PRO A 157 -6.46 6.16 -5.45
CA PRO A 157 -6.49 7.42 -4.73
C PRO A 157 -7.92 7.88 -4.52
N VAL A 158 -8.25 8.28 -3.28
CA VAL A 158 -9.57 8.82 -2.94
C VAL A 158 -9.74 10.22 -3.53
N LEU A 159 -8.65 10.97 -3.62
CA LEU A 159 -8.61 12.32 -4.18
C LEU A 159 -7.88 12.32 -5.53
N LEU A 160 -8.62 12.64 -6.60
CA LEU A 160 -8.05 12.77 -7.96
C LEU A 160 -7.58 14.20 -8.27
N HIS A 161 -8.18 15.19 -7.62
CA HIS A 161 -7.85 16.60 -7.79
C HIS A 161 -8.20 17.39 -6.53
N GLY A 162 -7.34 18.32 -6.13
CA GLY A 162 -7.58 19.23 -5.03
C GLY A 162 -6.84 20.54 -5.23
N PRO A 163 -7.32 21.66 -4.61
CA PRO A 163 -6.62 22.93 -4.63
C PRO A 163 -5.29 22.81 -3.88
N LYS A 164 -4.26 23.53 -4.33
CA LYS A 164 -2.90 23.44 -3.75
C LYS A 164 -2.83 23.86 -2.27
N ASP A 165 -3.70 24.75 -1.85
CA ASP A 165 -3.82 25.20 -0.47
C ASP A 165 -4.48 24.14 0.46
N GLY A 166 -5.08 23.11 -0.12
CA GLY A 166 -5.59 21.94 0.60
C GLY A 166 -4.54 20.87 0.89
N ASP A 167 -3.35 20.94 0.29
CA ASP A 167 -2.25 20.00 0.55
C ASP A 167 -1.59 20.32 1.89
N VAL A 168 -1.71 19.40 2.84
CA VAL A 168 -1.15 19.54 4.20
C VAL A 168 0.12 18.73 4.41
N SER A 169 0.67 18.10 3.37
CA SER A 169 1.86 17.23 3.48
C SER A 169 3.05 17.97 4.10
N ASP A 170 3.32 19.18 3.65
CA ASP A 170 4.41 20.00 4.19
C ASP A 170 4.15 20.50 5.63
N LEU A 171 2.89 20.70 5.99
CA LEU A 171 2.51 21.05 7.37
C LEU A 171 2.77 19.87 8.31
N ILE A 172 2.43 18.66 7.86
CA ILE A 172 2.68 17.42 8.61
C ILE A 172 4.19 17.22 8.80
N LEU A 173 5.00 17.37 7.74
CA LEU A 173 6.46 17.28 7.82
C LEU A 173 7.04 18.30 8.81
N LYS A 174 6.61 19.55 8.73
CA LYS A 174 7.04 20.59 9.68
C LYS A 174 6.66 20.26 11.12
N LYS A 175 5.45 19.71 11.33
CA LYS A 175 4.98 19.25 12.64
C LYS A 175 5.85 18.13 13.19
N MET A 176 6.36 17.25 12.31
CA MET A 176 7.32 16.18 12.66
C MET A 176 8.75 16.68 12.84
N GLY A 177 9.03 17.97 12.62
CA GLY A 177 10.39 18.54 12.67
C GLY A 177 11.23 18.21 11.43
N ILE A 178 10.59 17.85 10.30
CA ILE A 178 11.27 17.49 9.05
C ILE A 178 11.14 18.66 8.07
N THR A 179 12.26 19.06 7.46
CA THR A 179 12.26 20.10 6.43
C THR A 179 11.78 19.46 5.11
N PRO A 180 10.67 19.95 4.51
CA PRO A 180 10.20 19.44 3.23
C PRO A 180 11.26 19.55 2.13
N GLY A 181 11.40 18.50 1.31
CA GLY A 181 12.36 18.47 0.21
C GLY A 181 13.82 18.17 0.60
N ALA A 182 14.12 17.94 1.87
CA ALA A 182 15.47 17.61 2.34
C ALA A 182 15.87 16.13 2.13
N ALA A 183 14.92 15.25 1.83
CA ALA A 183 15.21 13.86 1.49
C ALA A 183 15.57 13.71 0.00
N ALA A 184 16.57 12.89 -0.27
CA ALA A 184 17.04 12.60 -1.62
C ALA A 184 15.91 12.16 -2.57
N PRO A 185 16.05 12.43 -3.88
CA PRO A 185 15.00 12.17 -4.85
C PRO A 185 14.51 10.72 -4.76
N ALA A 186 13.20 10.56 -4.65
CA ALA A 186 12.54 9.28 -4.73
C ALA A 186 13.09 8.53 -5.95
N ALA A 187 13.65 7.35 -5.72
CA ALA A 187 13.97 6.44 -6.81
C ALA A 187 12.67 6.26 -7.60
N LYS A 188 12.68 6.73 -8.86
CA LYS A 188 11.60 6.45 -9.79
C LYS A 188 11.35 4.96 -9.74
N VAL A 189 10.21 4.56 -9.21
CA VAL A 189 9.70 3.20 -9.41
C VAL A 189 9.49 3.10 -10.92
N THR A 190 10.50 2.58 -11.60
CA THR A 190 10.33 2.11 -12.97
C THR A 190 9.44 0.89 -12.85
N THR A 191 8.15 1.10 -13.06
CA THR A 191 7.24 0.02 -13.39
C THR A 191 7.91 -0.81 -14.48
N PRO A 192 8.12 -2.12 -14.32
CA PRO A 192 8.61 -2.94 -15.41
C PRO A 192 7.58 -2.79 -16.54
N ALA A 193 8.01 -2.13 -17.62
CA ALA A 193 7.22 -2.08 -18.83
C ALA A 193 6.90 -3.52 -19.22
N ALA A 194 5.61 -3.86 -19.23
CA ALA A 194 5.13 -5.13 -19.75
C ALA A 194 5.67 -5.24 -21.18
N THR A 195 6.59 -6.16 -21.38
CA THR A 195 7.10 -6.53 -22.71
C THR A 195 5.91 -7.03 -23.51
N PRO A 196 5.56 -6.43 -24.64
CA PRO A 196 4.51 -7.01 -25.47
C PRO A 196 4.96 -8.40 -25.96
N PRO A 197 4.05 -9.38 -26.05
CA PRO A 197 4.41 -10.72 -26.49
C PRO A 197 4.96 -10.64 -27.92
N SER A 198 6.19 -11.13 -28.10
CA SER A 198 6.83 -11.30 -29.40
C SER A 198 5.90 -12.04 -30.34
N ALA A 199 5.54 -11.39 -31.43
CA ALA A 199 4.80 -12.02 -32.52
C ALA A 199 5.62 -13.19 -33.08
N VAL A 200 5.04 -14.37 -33.05
CA VAL A 200 5.57 -15.59 -33.69
C VAL A 200 5.54 -15.35 -35.20
N PRO A 201 6.64 -15.51 -35.94
CA PRO A 201 6.59 -15.39 -37.39
C PRO A 201 5.77 -16.55 -37.98
N ALA A 202 4.71 -16.21 -38.69
CA ALA A 202 3.92 -17.16 -39.44
C ALA A 202 4.76 -17.86 -40.52
N ALA A 203 4.86 -19.16 -40.43
CA ALA A 203 5.52 -20.01 -41.44
C ALA A 203 4.78 -19.88 -42.78
N ALA A 204 5.46 -19.36 -43.79
CA ALA A 204 4.96 -19.26 -45.15
C ALA A 204 4.90 -20.69 -45.77
N THR A 205 3.70 -21.20 -45.92
CA THR A 205 3.40 -22.42 -46.66
C THR A 205 3.54 -22.12 -48.14
N LYS A 206 4.63 -22.61 -48.79
CA LYS A 206 4.77 -22.58 -50.26
C LYS A 206 3.93 -23.66 -50.88
N THR A 207 2.78 -23.31 -51.39
CA THR A 207 1.98 -24.20 -52.29
C THR A 207 2.63 -24.23 -53.67
N LYS A 208 3.21 -25.38 -54.06
CA LYS A 208 3.67 -25.67 -55.42
C LYS A 208 2.47 -26.11 -56.26
N THR A 209 1.98 -25.26 -57.09
CA THR A 209 1.04 -25.64 -58.16
C THR A 209 1.83 -26.26 -59.31
N LYS A 210 1.62 -27.55 -59.59
CA LYS A 210 2.16 -28.25 -60.72
C LYS A 210 1.11 -28.28 -61.84
N THR A 211 1.35 -27.44 -62.84
CA THR A 211 0.55 -27.50 -64.07
C THR A 211 1.16 -28.51 -65.03
N LYS A 212 0.31 -29.45 -65.44
CA LYS A 212 0.61 -30.48 -66.46
C LYS A 212 0.10 -29.99 -67.80
N LYS A 213 0.92 -29.91 -68.74
CA LYS A 213 0.75 -30.37 -70.09
C LYS A 213 2.09 -30.72 -70.67
#